data_67682aa2d6f79a52ca132833ff3fc138
#
_entry.id   67682aa2d6f79a52ca132833ff3fc138
#
_cell.length_a   1.000
_cell.length_b   1.000
_cell.length_c   1.000
_cell.angle_alpha   90.00
_cell.angle_beta   90.00
_cell.angle_gamma   90.00
#
_symmetry.space_group_name_H-M   'P 1'
#
loop_
_entity.id
_entity.type
_entity.pdbx_description
1 polymer ?
#
loop_
_entity_poly.entity_id
_entity_poly.type
_entity_poly.pdbx_seq_one_letter_code
_entity_poly.pdbx_strand_id
1 'polypeptide(L)'
;MNKPIWIKHAAQLATLASNVDGPRSKTAMSDLIIIEDGSVWIESGVIKAVGTTDELGNTYRNVIDSAEIIDASNSLVTPGLVDPHTHVVYGGSREREFEMRLQGSTYIDIMNKGGGIHATTNMTREATEQELIQQAIARLDSFLEHGVTTIEGKSGYGLNLETELKQLKVIKELQQMHSIDLVATFMGAHAVPKEFKGREEEYVDHIIYDMLPAIAQSNLAQFIDVFVKKEFSPLSNLNE
;
A
#
# COMPACT_ATOMS: atom_id res chain seq x y z
N MET A 1 1.47 -24.80 -18.67
CA MET A 1 0.25 -24.12 -18.18
C MET A 1 0.15 -24.44 -16.69
N ASN A 2 -0.11 -23.47 -15.87
CA ASN A 2 -0.34 -23.70 -14.44
C ASN A 2 -1.62 -24.50 -14.26
N LYS A 3 -1.63 -25.42 -13.29
CA LYS A 3 -2.84 -26.18 -12.96
C LYS A 3 -3.92 -25.22 -12.49
N PRO A 4 -5.22 -25.47 -12.78
CA PRO A 4 -6.30 -24.77 -12.11
C PRO A 4 -6.20 -24.93 -10.60
N ILE A 5 -6.70 -23.96 -9.85
CA ILE A 5 -6.82 -24.03 -8.38
C ILE A 5 -8.31 -24.03 -8.05
N TRP A 6 -8.72 -24.96 -7.19
CA TRP A 6 -10.07 -25.03 -6.67
C TRP A 6 -10.09 -24.91 -5.15
N ILE A 7 -10.50 -23.74 -4.67
CA ILE A 7 -10.78 -23.52 -3.24
C ILE A 7 -12.20 -23.99 -3.00
N LYS A 8 -12.42 -24.92 -2.06
CA LYS A 8 -13.72 -25.51 -1.78
C LYS A 8 -14.03 -25.57 -0.29
N HIS A 9 -15.32 -25.73 0.02
CA HIS A 9 -15.83 -25.88 1.37
C HIS A 9 -15.50 -24.71 2.30
N ALA A 10 -15.35 -23.50 1.78
CA ALA A 10 -15.23 -22.34 2.66
C ALA A 10 -16.49 -22.26 3.54
N ALA A 11 -16.33 -22.27 4.87
CA ALA A 11 -17.47 -22.10 5.77
C ALA A 11 -18.26 -20.84 5.42
N GLN A 12 -17.53 -19.77 5.05
CA GLN A 12 -18.08 -18.57 4.47
C GLN A 12 -17.13 -18.03 3.38
N LEU A 13 -17.66 -17.72 2.22
CA LEU A 13 -16.96 -17.01 1.16
C LEU A 13 -17.53 -15.59 1.06
N ALA A 14 -16.79 -14.59 1.52
CA ALA A 14 -17.14 -13.20 1.37
C ALA A 14 -16.68 -12.68 -0.01
N THR A 15 -17.60 -12.54 -0.95
CA THR A 15 -17.23 -12.17 -2.32
C THR A 15 -17.01 -10.68 -2.51
N LEU A 16 -17.62 -9.85 -1.66
CA LEU A 16 -17.69 -8.40 -1.81
C LEU A 16 -18.19 -7.96 -3.19
N ALA A 17 -18.88 -8.85 -3.92
CA ALA A 17 -19.42 -8.56 -5.24
C ALA A 17 -20.37 -7.34 -5.18
N SER A 18 -20.32 -6.47 -6.18
CA SER A 18 -21.20 -5.33 -6.29
C SER A 18 -21.79 -5.28 -7.69
N ASN A 19 -23.08 -5.00 -7.77
CA ASN A 19 -23.77 -4.72 -9.04
C ASN A 19 -23.72 -3.24 -9.40
N VAL A 20 -23.00 -2.43 -8.62
CA VAL A 20 -22.86 -0.98 -8.81
C VAL A 20 -21.42 -0.67 -9.14
N ASP A 21 -21.20 0.06 -10.22
CA ASP A 21 -19.88 0.59 -10.56
C ASP A 21 -19.43 1.63 -9.53
N GLY A 22 -18.21 1.49 -9.02
CA GLY A 22 -17.60 2.41 -8.08
C GLY A 22 -17.58 1.94 -6.62
N PRO A 23 -17.10 2.79 -5.71
CA PRO A 23 -16.91 2.43 -4.32
C PRO A 23 -18.24 2.30 -3.59
N ARG A 24 -18.34 1.31 -2.72
CA ARG A 24 -19.46 1.18 -1.81
C ARG A 24 -19.44 2.29 -0.76
N SER A 25 -20.58 2.80 -0.39
CA SER A 25 -20.73 3.85 0.61
C SER A 25 -21.89 3.58 1.57
N LYS A 26 -21.82 4.21 2.75
CA LYS A 26 -22.86 4.14 3.78
C LYS A 26 -23.17 2.68 4.17
N THR A 27 -24.43 2.30 4.22
CA THR A 27 -24.89 0.95 4.61
C THR A 27 -24.41 -0.15 3.67
N ALA A 28 -24.17 0.15 2.39
CA ALA A 28 -23.67 -0.82 1.43
C ALA A 28 -22.25 -1.33 1.79
N MET A 29 -21.48 -0.61 2.61
CA MET A 29 -20.17 -1.05 3.07
C MET A 29 -20.24 -2.26 4.01
N SER A 30 -21.39 -2.51 4.65
CA SER A 30 -21.59 -3.65 5.56
C SER A 30 -22.06 -4.92 4.85
N ASP A 31 -22.36 -4.85 3.56
CA ASP A 31 -22.84 -6.00 2.79
C ASP A 31 -21.66 -6.76 2.20
N LEU A 32 -21.36 -7.93 2.75
CA LEU A 32 -20.21 -8.76 2.35
C LEU A 32 -20.54 -9.73 1.22
N ILE A 33 -21.82 -9.95 0.92
CA ILE A 33 -22.28 -10.97 -0.06
C ILE A 33 -21.64 -12.33 0.26
N ILE A 34 -22.12 -12.95 1.34
CA ILE A 34 -21.62 -14.25 1.84
C ILE A 34 -22.25 -15.40 1.07
N ILE A 35 -21.42 -16.38 0.66
CA ILE A 35 -21.84 -17.69 0.18
C ILE A 35 -21.40 -18.74 1.20
N GLU A 36 -22.36 -19.43 1.80
CA GLU A 36 -22.11 -20.58 2.68
C GLU A 36 -21.67 -21.80 1.86
N ASP A 37 -20.78 -22.64 2.42
CA ASP A 37 -20.08 -23.71 1.67
C ASP A 37 -19.50 -23.19 0.35
N GLY A 38 -18.88 -22.00 0.46
CA GLY A 38 -18.41 -21.25 -0.69
C GLY A 38 -17.22 -21.87 -1.38
N SER A 39 -17.08 -21.57 -2.67
CA SER A 39 -16.07 -22.15 -3.53
C SER A 39 -15.59 -21.16 -4.59
N VAL A 40 -14.31 -21.26 -4.96
CA VAL A 40 -13.67 -20.40 -5.97
C VAL A 40 -12.89 -21.28 -6.95
N TRP A 41 -13.12 -21.08 -8.26
CA TRP A 41 -12.37 -21.73 -9.33
C TRP A 41 -11.46 -20.70 -10.01
N ILE A 42 -10.15 -21.02 -10.07
CA ILE A 42 -9.11 -20.13 -10.57
C ILE A 42 -8.36 -20.82 -11.72
N GLU A 43 -8.22 -20.14 -12.85
CA GLU A 43 -7.42 -20.60 -13.99
C GLU A 43 -6.45 -19.50 -14.45
N SER A 44 -5.19 -19.86 -14.61
CA SER A 44 -4.14 -18.93 -15.06
C SER A 44 -4.08 -17.63 -14.24
N GLY A 45 -4.27 -17.74 -12.92
CA GLY A 45 -4.21 -16.60 -12.01
C GLY A 45 -5.48 -15.73 -11.98
N VAL A 46 -6.55 -16.16 -12.69
CA VAL A 46 -7.80 -15.39 -12.77
C VAL A 46 -8.94 -16.19 -12.16
N ILE A 47 -9.74 -15.58 -11.29
CA ILE A 47 -10.99 -16.14 -10.79
C ILE A 47 -11.96 -16.29 -11.96
N LYS A 48 -12.37 -17.52 -12.27
CA LYS A 48 -13.29 -17.84 -13.36
C LYS A 48 -14.73 -18.04 -12.88
N ALA A 49 -14.89 -18.55 -11.67
CA ALA A 49 -16.20 -18.73 -11.06
C ALA A 49 -16.13 -18.65 -9.54
N VAL A 50 -17.21 -18.21 -8.94
CA VAL A 50 -17.52 -18.29 -7.52
C VAL A 50 -18.93 -18.82 -7.35
N GLY A 51 -19.19 -19.59 -6.30
CA GLY A 51 -20.50 -20.17 -6.02
C GLY A 51 -20.39 -21.13 -4.84
N THR A 52 -21.37 -22.02 -4.70
CA THR A 52 -21.26 -23.12 -3.71
C THR A 52 -20.32 -24.20 -4.21
N THR A 53 -19.82 -25.03 -3.31
CA THR A 53 -18.95 -26.17 -3.67
C THR A 53 -19.65 -27.13 -4.61
N ASP A 54 -20.94 -27.41 -4.41
CA ASP A 54 -21.73 -28.29 -5.27
C ASP A 54 -21.90 -27.70 -6.69
N GLU A 55 -22.19 -26.40 -6.82
CA GLU A 55 -22.34 -25.73 -8.10
C GLU A 55 -21.06 -25.80 -8.93
N LEU A 56 -19.91 -25.47 -8.33
CA LEU A 56 -18.64 -25.51 -9.03
C LEU A 56 -18.18 -26.95 -9.30
N GLY A 57 -18.40 -27.87 -8.38
CA GLY A 57 -18.13 -29.30 -8.57
C GLY A 57 -18.88 -29.89 -9.75
N ASN A 58 -20.13 -29.51 -9.94
CA ASN A 58 -20.92 -29.93 -11.13
C ASN A 58 -20.43 -29.25 -12.42
N THR A 59 -20.12 -27.96 -12.36
CA THR A 59 -19.68 -27.18 -13.53
C THR A 59 -18.34 -27.68 -14.06
N TYR A 60 -17.38 -27.93 -13.18
CA TYR A 60 -16.01 -28.29 -13.55
C TYR A 60 -15.69 -29.80 -13.43
N ARG A 61 -16.69 -30.64 -13.24
CA ARG A 61 -16.53 -32.11 -12.99
C ARG A 61 -15.58 -32.83 -13.95
N ASN A 62 -15.47 -32.38 -15.20
CA ASN A 62 -14.65 -33.03 -16.21
C ASN A 62 -13.15 -32.64 -16.12
N VAL A 63 -12.80 -31.61 -15.37
CA VAL A 63 -11.44 -31.09 -15.27
C VAL A 63 -10.95 -30.98 -13.79
N ILE A 64 -11.81 -31.34 -12.87
CA ILE A 64 -11.56 -31.21 -11.42
C ILE A 64 -10.35 -32.03 -10.95
N ASP A 65 -10.12 -33.20 -11.55
CA ASP A 65 -9.00 -34.12 -11.23
C ASP A 65 -7.64 -33.51 -11.61
N SER A 66 -7.64 -32.48 -12.46
CA SER A 66 -6.43 -31.77 -12.85
C SER A 66 -6.10 -30.57 -11.96
N ALA A 67 -7.03 -30.16 -11.11
CA ALA A 67 -6.89 -28.98 -10.27
C ALA A 67 -6.06 -29.26 -9.01
N GLU A 68 -5.38 -28.22 -8.56
CA GLU A 68 -4.88 -28.16 -7.18
C GLU A 68 -6.05 -27.82 -6.26
N ILE A 69 -6.28 -28.64 -5.25
CA ILE A 69 -7.41 -28.50 -4.34
C ILE A 69 -6.94 -27.86 -3.04
N ILE A 70 -7.60 -26.76 -2.65
CA ILE A 70 -7.44 -26.11 -1.34
C ILE A 70 -8.74 -26.34 -0.57
N ASP A 71 -8.70 -27.15 0.47
CA ASP A 71 -9.83 -27.36 1.39
C ASP A 71 -9.87 -26.21 2.40
N ALA A 72 -10.91 -25.38 2.31
CA ALA A 72 -11.16 -24.25 3.20
C ALA A 72 -12.23 -24.55 4.27
N SER A 73 -12.44 -25.82 4.61
CA SER A 73 -13.37 -26.21 5.69
C SER A 73 -13.06 -25.47 6.97
N ASN A 74 -14.09 -24.93 7.60
CA ASN A 74 -14.00 -24.10 8.83
C ASN A 74 -13.23 -22.78 8.68
N SER A 75 -12.99 -22.31 7.46
CA SER A 75 -12.30 -21.06 7.17
C SER A 75 -13.23 -20.03 6.53
N LEU A 76 -12.97 -18.77 6.81
CA LEU A 76 -13.48 -17.64 6.03
C LEU A 76 -12.55 -17.41 4.85
N VAL A 77 -13.10 -17.36 3.64
CA VAL A 77 -12.38 -16.96 2.43
C VAL A 77 -12.81 -15.55 2.01
N THR A 78 -11.87 -14.67 1.81
CA THR A 78 -12.10 -13.27 1.40
C THR A 78 -11.21 -12.92 0.21
N PRO A 79 -11.50 -11.86 -0.55
CA PRO A 79 -10.49 -11.20 -1.37
C PRO A 79 -9.28 -10.82 -0.52
N GLY A 80 -8.11 -10.71 -1.14
CA GLY A 80 -6.92 -10.21 -0.46
C GLY A 80 -7.16 -8.82 0.12
N LEU A 81 -6.55 -8.54 1.28
CA LEU A 81 -6.69 -7.24 1.92
C LEU A 81 -5.96 -6.15 1.13
N VAL A 82 -6.52 -4.95 1.13
CA VAL A 82 -5.93 -3.75 0.52
C VAL A 82 -5.54 -2.79 1.63
N ASP A 83 -4.27 -2.37 1.66
CA ASP A 83 -3.84 -1.28 2.53
C ASP A 83 -3.68 0.01 1.71
N PRO A 84 -4.60 0.98 1.87
CA PRO A 84 -4.66 2.17 1.03
C PRO A 84 -3.77 3.32 1.53
N HIS A 85 -2.89 3.11 2.50
CA HIS A 85 -2.04 4.18 3.01
C HIS A 85 -0.76 3.65 3.66
N THR A 86 0.28 3.41 2.85
CA THR A 86 1.57 2.95 3.35
C THR A 86 2.73 3.78 2.83
N HIS A 87 3.83 3.78 3.60
CA HIS A 87 5.15 4.20 3.14
C HIS A 87 6.07 2.97 3.23
N VAL A 88 6.09 2.13 2.21
CA VAL A 88 6.86 0.88 2.23
C VAL A 88 8.34 1.09 1.90
N VAL A 89 8.65 2.13 1.09
CA VAL A 89 10.01 2.47 0.66
C VAL A 89 10.56 3.63 1.48
N TYR A 90 11.38 3.32 2.47
CA TYR A 90 12.15 4.29 3.25
C TYR A 90 13.40 3.65 3.84
N GLY A 91 14.42 4.46 4.12
CA GLY A 91 15.67 4.03 4.74
C GLY A 91 15.62 4.01 6.26
N GLY A 92 16.27 3.00 6.87
CA GLY A 92 16.48 2.89 8.29
C GLY A 92 15.23 2.57 9.12
N SER A 93 15.34 2.81 10.41
CA SER A 93 14.26 2.58 11.39
C SER A 93 14.34 3.61 12.52
N ARG A 94 13.30 3.66 13.36
CA ARG A 94 13.20 4.62 14.46
C ARG A 94 12.95 3.93 15.81
N GLU A 95 13.48 2.74 16.02
CA GLU A 95 13.34 1.98 17.26
C GLU A 95 13.87 2.74 18.48
N ARG A 96 14.93 3.56 18.31
CA ARG A 96 15.46 4.42 19.39
C ARG A 96 14.45 5.49 19.84
N GLU A 97 13.61 5.98 18.95
CA GLU A 97 12.55 6.92 19.32
C GLU A 97 11.48 6.24 20.18
N PHE A 98 11.19 4.97 19.91
CA PHE A 98 10.30 4.16 20.75
C PHE A 98 10.86 4.01 22.17
N GLU A 99 12.15 3.68 22.29
CA GLU A 99 12.83 3.63 23.59
C GLU A 99 12.76 4.99 24.32
N MET A 100 13.04 6.09 23.63
CA MET A 100 12.93 7.44 24.20
C MET A 100 11.52 7.75 24.73
N ARG A 101 10.48 7.32 24.01
CA ARG A 101 9.07 7.47 24.47
C ARG A 101 8.80 6.65 25.72
N LEU A 102 9.28 5.42 25.79
CA LEU A 102 9.18 4.60 26.99
C LEU A 102 9.88 5.23 28.20
N GLN A 103 10.95 5.99 27.97
CA GLN A 103 11.68 6.77 28.98
C GLN A 103 11.01 8.11 29.31
N GLY A 104 9.83 8.41 28.72
CA GLY A 104 9.06 9.62 29.00
C GLY A 104 9.40 10.84 28.14
N SER A 105 10.22 10.70 27.08
CA SER A 105 10.48 11.79 26.14
C SER A 105 9.20 12.19 25.39
N THR A 106 8.97 13.50 25.30
CA THR A 106 7.88 14.04 24.49
C THR A 106 8.20 13.96 22.98
N TYR A 107 7.19 14.11 22.15
CA TYR A 107 7.39 14.22 20.69
C TYR A 107 8.34 15.38 20.33
N ILE A 108 8.22 16.50 21.03
CA ILE A 108 9.07 17.67 20.82
C ILE A 108 10.53 17.37 21.19
N ASP A 109 10.77 16.64 22.29
CA ASP A 109 12.12 16.23 22.69
C ASP A 109 12.79 15.35 21.63
N ILE A 110 12.02 14.42 21.06
CA ILE A 110 12.50 13.55 19.98
C ILE A 110 12.83 14.37 18.74
N MET A 111 11.95 15.28 18.34
CA MET A 111 12.18 16.16 17.19
C MET A 111 13.40 17.06 17.37
N ASN A 112 13.58 17.64 18.55
CA ASN A 112 14.74 18.50 18.88
C ASN A 112 16.07 17.73 18.83
N LYS A 113 16.04 16.41 19.07
CA LYS A 113 17.20 15.51 18.94
C LYS A 113 17.41 14.99 17.50
N GLY A 114 16.67 15.54 16.54
CA GLY A 114 16.79 15.16 15.12
C GLY A 114 15.99 13.95 14.71
N GLY A 115 15.07 13.48 15.55
CA GLY A 115 14.14 12.38 15.26
C GLY A 115 12.94 12.79 14.38
N GLY A 116 11.94 11.91 14.35
CA GLY A 116 10.72 12.11 13.59
C GLY A 116 10.93 11.94 12.08
N ILE A 117 10.09 12.61 11.30
CA ILE A 117 10.12 12.51 9.83
C ILE A 117 11.48 12.91 9.26
N HIS A 118 12.17 13.87 9.83
CA HIS A 118 13.47 14.32 9.34
C HIS A 118 14.57 13.26 9.48
N ALA A 119 14.51 12.41 10.52
CA ALA A 119 15.43 11.29 10.65
C ALA A 119 15.23 10.29 9.50
N THR A 120 13.98 9.89 9.26
CA THR A 120 13.64 9.00 8.13
C THR A 120 14.03 9.62 6.78
N THR A 121 13.76 10.91 6.58
CA THR A 121 14.15 11.64 5.35
C THR A 121 15.66 11.57 5.11
N ASN A 122 16.48 11.84 6.13
CA ASN A 122 17.93 11.77 5.99
C ASN A 122 18.39 10.34 5.63
N MET A 123 17.93 9.32 6.38
CA MET A 123 18.27 7.92 6.10
C MET A 123 17.82 7.48 4.71
N THR A 124 16.66 7.96 4.23
CA THR A 124 16.15 7.64 2.89
C THR A 124 16.98 8.33 1.79
N ARG A 125 17.39 9.57 2.01
CA ARG A 125 18.26 10.31 1.09
C ARG A 125 19.63 9.64 0.94
N GLU A 126 20.20 9.18 2.04
CA GLU A 126 21.53 8.52 2.10
C GLU A 126 21.50 7.10 1.56
N ALA A 127 20.39 6.37 1.72
CA ALA A 127 20.26 4.99 1.26
C ALA A 127 20.34 4.86 -0.25
N THR A 128 21.03 3.84 -0.73
CA THR A 128 21.03 3.41 -2.12
C THR A 128 19.70 2.78 -2.52
N GLU A 129 19.38 2.75 -3.82
CA GLU A 129 18.19 2.05 -4.34
C GLU A 129 18.18 0.58 -3.89
N GLN A 130 19.33 -0.10 -3.93
CA GLN A 130 19.44 -1.51 -3.51
C GLN A 130 19.14 -1.73 -2.02
N GLU A 131 19.59 -0.84 -1.14
CA GLU A 131 19.27 -0.91 0.29
C GLU A 131 17.78 -0.66 0.54
N LEU A 132 17.18 0.29 -0.18
CA LEU A 132 15.74 0.55 -0.09
C LEU A 132 14.91 -0.66 -0.56
N ILE A 133 15.32 -1.32 -1.66
CA ILE A 133 14.69 -2.55 -2.16
C ILE A 133 14.75 -3.64 -1.10
N GLN A 134 15.92 -3.94 -0.55
CA GLN A 134 16.09 -5.00 0.45
C GLN A 134 15.23 -4.77 1.70
N GLN A 135 15.19 -3.54 2.20
CA GLN A 135 14.38 -3.19 3.35
C GLN A 135 12.87 -3.25 3.04
N ALA A 136 12.48 -2.85 1.83
CA ALA A 136 11.08 -2.87 1.42
C ALA A 136 10.57 -4.30 1.20
N ILE A 137 11.36 -5.22 0.63
CA ILE A 137 10.99 -6.63 0.46
C ILE A 137 10.60 -7.24 1.81
N ALA A 138 11.41 -7.07 2.86
CA ALA A 138 11.11 -7.60 4.18
C ALA A 138 9.78 -7.05 4.76
N ARG A 139 9.45 -5.79 4.45
CA ARG A 139 8.16 -5.19 4.84
C ARG A 139 7.01 -5.79 4.02
N LEU A 140 7.20 -5.97 2.72
CA LEU A 140 6.21 -6.58 1.83
C LEU A 140 5.90 -8.02 2.23
N ASP A 141 6.94 -8.82 2.57
CA ASP A 141 6.75 -10.17 3.11
C ASP A 141 5.82 -10.15 4.33
N SER A 142 6.06 -9.22 5.26
CA SER A 142 5.20 -9.06 6.45
C SER A 142 3.77 -8.66 6.11
N PHE A 143 3.55 -7.78 5.14
CA PHE A 143 2.20 -7.47 4.66
C PHE A 143 1.50 -8.71 4.09
N LEU A 144 2.20 -9.49 3.29
CA LEU A 144 1.65 -10.71 2.68
C LEU A 144 1.30 -11.76 3.74
N GLU A 145 2.14 -11.95 4.76
CA GLU A 145 1.87 -12.83 5.91
C GLU A 145 0.59 -12.44 6.67
N HIS A 146 0.20 -11.16 6.63
CA HIS A 146 -1.04 -10.65 7.21
C HIS A 146 -2.23 -10.61 6.23
N GLY A 147 -2.07 -11.21 5.04
CA GLY A 147 -3.13 -11.31 4.03
C GLY A 147 -3.34 -10.07 3.17
N VAL A 148 -2.44 -9.09 3.24
CA VAL A 148 -2.48 -7.91 2.37
C VAL A 148 -1.87 -8.28 1.02
N THR A 149 -2.63 -8.08 -0.06
CA THR A 149 -2.22 -8.42 -1.42
C THR A 149 -2.04 -7.19 -2.32
N THR A 150 -2.54 -6.04 -1.89
CA THR A 150 -2.42 -4.77 -2.60
C THR A 150 -2.14 -3.66 -1.61
N ILE A 151 -1.16 -2.82 -1.89
CA ILE A 151 -0.86 -1.64 -1.07
C ILE A 151 -0.68 -0.39 -1.91
N GLU A 152 -1.14 0.74 -1.38
CA GLU A 152 -0.75 2.04 -1.88
C GLU A 152 0.62 2.40 -1.29
N GLY A 153 1.65 2.38 -2.15
CA GLY A 153 3.01 2.76 -1.79
C GLY A 153 3.25 4.25 -2.04
N LYS A 154 3.25 5.04 -0.96
CA LYS A 154 3.52 6.48 -1.04
C LYS A 154 5.02 6.75 -0.95
N SER A 155 5.52 7.70 -1.74
CA SER A 155 6.79 8.37 -1.49
C SER A 155 6.65 9.34 -0.29
N GLY A 156 7.45 10.39 -0.18
CA GLY A 156 7.26 11.41 0.85
C GLY A 156 8.26 11.38 2.01
N TYR A 157 9.30 10.55 1.88
CA TYR A 157 10.47 10.61 2.73
C TYR A 157 11.73 11.09 1.99
N GLY A 158 11.59 11.54 0.75
CA GLY A 158 12.64 12.25 0.02
C GLY A 158 12.61 13.73 0.29
N LEU A 159 11.44 14.32 0.12
CA LEU A 159 11.16 15.76 0.22
C LEU A 159 12.06 16.60 -0.70
N ASN A 160 12.60 15.98 -1.74
CA ASN A 160 13.28 16.59 -2.86
C ASN A 160 13.09 15.74 -4.11
N LEU A 161 13.21 16.32 -5.28
CA LEU A 161 12.93 15.65 -6.55
C LEU A 161 13.72 14.34 -6.72
N GLU A 162 15.02 14.38 -6.47
CA GLU A 162 15.91 13.24 -6.69
C GLU A 162 15.47 12.01 -5.86
N THR A 163 15.23 12.22 -4.57
CA THR A 163 14.90 11.11 -3.66
C THR A 163 13.45 10.64 -3.80
N GLU A 164 12.51 11.54 -4.11
CA GLU A 164 11.14 11.16 -4.44
C GLU A 164 11.10 10.29 -5.70
N LEU A 165 11.84 10.65 -6.77
CA LEU A 165 12.01 9.81 -7.95
C LEU A 165 12.67 8.47 -7.61
N LYS A 166 13.69 8.45 -6.73
CA LYS A 166 14.35 7.24 -6.25
C LYS A 166 13.35 6.30 -5.58
N GLN A 167 12.53 6.81 -4.65
CA GLN A 167 11.50 6.00 -3.99
C GLN A 167 10.48 5.41 -4.98
N LEU A 168 9.99 6.21 -5.92
CA LEU A 168 9.02 5.76 -6.93
C LEU A 168 9.64 4.74 -7.90
N LYS A 169 10.91 4.87 -8.27
CA LYS A 169 11.63 3.86 -9.05
C LYS A 169 11.72 2.53 -8.29
N VAL A 170 12.07 2.59 -7.01
CA VAL A 170 12.15 1.41 -6.16
C VAL A 170 10.77 0.73 -6.06
N ILE A 171 9.67 1.48 -5.92
CA ILE A 171 8.31 0.90 -5.95
C ILE A 171 8.05 0.16 -7.27
N LYS A 172 8.45 0.76 -8.40
CA LYS A 172 8.30 0.13 -9.72
C LYS A 172 9.13 -1.16 -9.87
N GLU A 173 10.33 -1.20 -9.33
CA GLU A 173 11.18 -2.41 -9.33
C GLU A 173 10.58 -3.50 -8.44
N LEU A 174 10.13 -3.15 -7.25
CA LEU A 174 9.47 -4.07 -6.32
C LEU A 174 8.23 -4.74 -6.93
N GLN A 175 7.48 -4.04 -7.79
CA GLN A 175 6.35 -4.60 -8.52
C GLN A 175 6.75 -5.78 -9.44
N GLN A 176 8.01 -5.84 -9.89
CA GLN A 176 8.53 -6.96 -10.67
C GLN A 176 9.13 -8.07 -9.81
N MET A 177 9.43 -7.79 -8.55
CA MET A 177 10.15 -8.69 -7.65
C MET A 177 9.25 -9.35 -6.61
N HIS A 178 8.09 -8.78 -6.32
CA HIS A 178 7.19 -9.24 -5.28
C HIS A 178 5.78 -9.49 -5.79
N SER A 179 5.04 -10.39 -5.10
CA SER A 179 3.68 -10.78 -5.49
C SER A 179 2.58 -9.82 -5.04
N ILE A 180 2.88 -8.88 -4.14
CA ILE A 180 1.94 -7.82 -3.75
C ILE A 180 1.83 -6.79 -4.87
N ASP A 181 0.60 -6.41 -5.20
CA ASP A 181 0.35 -5.29 -6.11
C ASP A 181 0.66 -3.95 -5.43
N LEU A 182 1.54 -3.16 -6.07
CA LEU A 182 1.98 -1.85 -5.59
C LEU A 182 1.38 -0.73 -6.42
N VAL A 183 0.59 0.13 -5.79
CA VAL A 183 0.02 1.32 -6.42
C VAL A 183 0.84 2.52 -5.96
N ALA A 184 1.61 3.12 -6.87
CA ALA A 184 2.54 4.19 -6.53
C ALA A 184 1.84 5.55 -6.43
N THR A 185 2.05 6.25 -5.31
CA THR A 185 1.55 7.60 -5.05
C THR A 185 2.71 8.55 -4.75
N PHE A 186 2.80 9.65 -5.48
CA PHE A 186 3.73 10.72 -5.16
C PHE A 186 3.20 11.55 -3.98
N MET A 187 4.03 11.73 -2.96
CA MET A 187 3.67 12.50 -1.75
C MET A 187 4.79 13.45 -1.31
N GLY A 188 5.37 14.21 -2.24
CA GLY A 188 6.39 15.22 -1.93
C GLY A 188 5.89 16.27 -0.92
N ALA A 189 4.58 16.49 -0.85
CA ALA A 189 3.93 17.37 0.14
C ALA A 189 3.65 16.67 1.49
N HIS A 190 4.48 15.72 1.93
CA HIS A 190 4.34 15.03 3.21
C HIS A 190 4.81 15.89 4.40
N ALA A 191 5.86 16.66 4.22
CA ALA A 191 6.36 17.63 5.19
C ALA A 191 7.23 18.68 4.48
N VAL A 192 7.48 19.80 5.17
CA VAL A 192 8.45 20.79 4.69
C VAL A 192 9.86 20.35 5.11
N PRO A 193 10.79 20.16 4.17
CA PRO A 193 12.16 19.77 4.50
C PRO A 193 12.92 20.93 5.15
N LYS A 194 14.00 20.60 5.89
CA LYS A 194 14.77 21.57 6.68
C LYS A 194 15.29 22.74 5.85
N GLU A 195 15.67 22.51 4.61
CA GLU A 195 16.19 23.50 3.67
C GLU A 195 15.16 24.56 3.27
N PHE A 196 13.86 24.28 3.44
CA PHE A 196 12.76 25.22 3.21
C PHE A 196 12.08 25.72 4.48
N LYS A 197 12.66 25.45 5.66
CA LYS A 197 12.10 25.93 6.91
C LYS A 197 11.97 27.46 6.92
N GLY A 198 10.75 27.98 7.15
CA GLY A 198 10.40 29.40 7.09
C GLY A 198 10.22 29.93 5.67
N ARG A 199 10.21 29.04 4.66
CA ARG A 199 9.94 29.33 3.25
C ARG A 199 9.00 28.28 2.66
N GLU A 200 7.93 27.97 3.41
CA GLU A 200 6.97 26.87 3.10
C GLU A 200 6.29 27.10 1.76
N GLU A 201 5.95 28.35 1.41
CA GLU A 201 5.36 28.70 0.11
C GLU A 201 6.29 28.39 -1.05
N GLU A 202 7.59 28.69 -0.90
CA GLU A 202 8.59 28.35 -1.92
C GLU A 202 8.71 26.83 -2.11
N TYR A 203 8.52 26.05 -1.04
CA TYR A 203 8.50 24.60 -1.15
C TYR A 203 7.27 24.09 -1.89
N VAL A 204 6.11 24.68 -1.65
CA VAL A 204 4.88 24.37 -2.41
C VAL A 204 5.08 24.71 -3.89
N ASP A 205 5.64 25.86 -4.20
CA ASP A 205 5.96 26.25 -5.58
C ASP A 205 6.94 25.25 -6.22
N HIS A 206 7.98 24.84 -5.51
CA HIS A 206 8.91 23.80 -5.96
C HIS A 206 8.22 22.46 -6.24
N ILE A 207 7.27 22.04 -5.40
CA ILE A 207 6.46 20.84 -5.67
C ILE A 207 5.66 21.02 -6.97
N ILE A 208 4.98 22.15 -7.14
CA ILE A 208 4.04 22.39 -8.24
C ILE A 208 4.80 22.56 -9.57
N TYR A 209 5.87 23.35 -9.58
CA TYR A 209 6.50 23.78 -10.82
C TYR A 209 7.71 22.92 -11.24
N ASP A 210 8.37 22.25 -10.30
CA ASP A 210 9.55 21.44 -10.57
C ASP A 210 9.30 19.94 -10.38
N MET A 211 8.76 19.54 -9.21
CA MET A 211 8.63 18.11 -8.88
C MET A 211 7.50 17.47 -9.66
N LEU A 212 6.30 18.01 -9.65
CA LEU A 212 5.12 17.43 -10.30
C LEU A 212 5.29 17.20 -11.80
N PRO A 213 5.80 18.18 -12.58
CA PRO A 213 6.07 17.96 -14.00
C PRO A 213 7.07 16.83 -14.26
N ALA A 214 8.13 16.74 -13.45
CA ALA A 214 9.13 15.69 -13.57
C ALA A 214 8.58 14.30 -13.20
N ILE A 215 7.77 14.21 -12.13
CA ILE A 215 7.08 12.98 -11.75
C ILE A 215 6.08 12.54 -12.84
N ALA A 216 5.28 13.45 -13.35
CA ALA A 216 4.34 13.15 -14.44
C ALA A 216 5.07 12.65 -15.70
N GLN A 217 6.18 13.28 -16.07
CA GLN A 217 7.00 12.85 -17.22
C GLN A 217 7.63 11.47 -17.00
N SER A 218 7.99 11.12 -15.75
CA SER A 218 8.62 9.84 -15.42
C SER A 218 7.66 8.66 -15.52
N ASN A 219 6.34 8.89 -15.43
CA ASN A 219 5.29 7.87 -15.40
C ASN A 219 5.54 6.81 -14.30
N LEU A 220 5.98 7.24 -13.12
CA LEU A 220 6.30 6.39 -11.99
C LEU A 220 5.21 6.37 -10.91
N ALA A 221 4.30 7.34 -10.90
CA ALA A 221 3.20 7.43 -9.95
C ALA A 221 1.86 7.49 -10.67
N GLN A 222 0.85 6.80 -10.11
CA GLN A 222 -0.54 6.84 -10.58
C GLN A 222 -1.34 7.92 -9.87
N PHE A 223 -0.98 8.23 -8.62
CA PHE A 223 -1.69 9.18 -7.78
C PHE A 223 -0.74 10.20 -7.17
N ILE A 224 -1.34 11.26 -6.69
CA ILE A 224 -0.73 12.30 -5.86
C ILE A 224 -1.50 12.37 -4.54
N ASP A 225 -0.78 12.54 -3.44
CA ASP A 225 -1.37 12.83 -2.14
C ASP A 225 -0.67 14.01 -1.45
N VAL A 226 -1.40 14.70 -0.59
CA VAL A 226 -0.93 15.88 0.14
C VAL A 226 -1.30 15.75 1.60
N PHE A 227 -0.32 15.85 2.49
CA PHE A 227 -0.56 15.88 3.93
C PHE A 227 -0.74 17.32 4.41
N VAL A 228 -1.98 17.67 4.79
CA VAL A 228 -2.31 19.00 5.31
C VAL A 228 -2.65 18.90 6.78
N LYS A 229 -1.88 19.60 7.62
CA LYS A 229 -2.16 19.71 9.06
C LYS A 229 -2.23 21.17 9.45
N LYS A 230 -3.31 21.58 10.09
CA LYS A 230 -3.60 22.98 10.48
C LYS A 230 -2.47 23.66 11.25
N GLU A 231 -1.65 22.91 11.96
CA GLU A 231 -0.55 23.42 12.78
C GLU A 231 0.79 23.55 12.03
N PHE A 232 0.88 22.98 10.81
CA PHE A 232 2.15 22.88 10.06
C PHE A 232 2.03 23.30 8.59
N SER A 233 0.87 23.76 8.15
CA SER A 233 0.65 24.12 6.76
C SER A 233 0.14 25.56 6.62
N PRO A 234 0.76 26.38 5.76
CA PRO A 234 0.21 27.66 5.36
C PRO A 234 -1.10 27.57 4.58
N LEU A 235 -1.48 26.35 4.13
CA LEU A 235 -2.75 26.07 3.44
C LEU A 235 -3.97 26.12 4.37
N SER A 236 -3.82 26.45 5.66
CA SER A 236 -4.94 26.67 6.60
C SER A 236 -5.87 27.84 6.20
N ASN A 237 -5.49 28.66 5.24
CA ASN A 237 -6.25 29.80 4.75
C ASN A 237 -7.12 29.52 3.51
N LEU A 238 -7.19 28.26 3.03
CA LEU A 238 -7.97 27.89 1.85
C LEU A 238 -9.44 27.56 2.16
N ASN A 239 -9.91 27.80 3.38
CA ASN A 239 -11.32 27.59 3.80
C ASN A 239 -12.04 28.91 4.13
N GLU A 240 -11.71 30.03 3.51
CA GLU A 240 -12.55 31.23 3.48
C GLU A 240 -13.11 31.50 2.09
#